data_898e19409966906218fde0c9cbcc6808
#
_entry.id   898e19409966906218fde0c9cbcc6808
#
_cell.length_a   1.000
_cell.length_b   1.000
_cell.length_c   1.000
_cell.angle_alpha   90.00
_cell.angle_beta   90.00
_cell.angle_gamma   90.00
#
_symmetry.space_group_name_H-M   'P 1'
#
loop_
_entity.id
_entity.type
_entity.pdbx_description
1 polymer ?
#
loop_
_entity_poly.entity_id
_entity_poly.type
_entity_poly.pdbx_seq_one_letter_code
_entity_poly.pdbx_strand_id
1 'polypeptide(L)'
;MISVYGSTGFIGSHYCDLYNDNVIRINRNTRDPQSKDILYFISTVTNYNVFDNPHLDINTNLNVLVQTLESCRKKYDSDFTFNFISSWFVYGKSTLPAKESSSCNPKGFYSITKLAAEQLLISYCETYGINYRILRLCNVYGVGDKKSSKKRNALQHLATEVVRGHNINLYNDGKDIRDFMHVKDVCRAIDCVINCGEINDTYNIGSGQPNNFFELMSYVKQKTKSDSKFKSVEPPHFHKVVQAQDMFLDITKLKQLGFKQQISIHQGLDEIIETIN
;
A
#
# COMPACT_ATOMS: atom_id res chain seq x y z
N MET A 1 11.62 6.49 19.01
CA MET A 1 11.25 7.57 18.07
C MET A 1 11.56 7.13 16.64
N ILE A 2 10.63 7.32 15.71
CA ILE A 2 10.74 6.92 14.30
C ILE A 2 10.65 8.15 13.41
N SER A 3 11.62 8.36 12.50
CA SER A 3 11.59 9.41 11.48
C SER A 3 10.67 8.98 10.32
N VAL A 4 9.52 9.62 10.16
CA VAL A 4 8.51 9.24 9.17
C VAL A 4 8.58 10.14 7.94
N TYR A 5 9.02 9.59 6.82
CA TYR A 5 9.03 10.22 5.51
C TYR A 5 7.71 9.95 4.77
N GLY A 6 7.12 10.98 4.17
CA GLY A 6 5.79 10.87 3.53
C GLY A 6 4.63 10.91 4.54
N SER A 7 4.86 11.52 5.70
CA SER A 7 3.91 11.69 6.82
C SER A 7 2.62 12.43 6.49
N THR A 8 2.53 13.09 5.33
CA THR A 8 1.32 13.79 4.84
C THR A 8 0.49 12.97 3.85
N GLY A 9 0.97 11.77 3.47
CA GLY A 9 0.25 10.83 2.63
C GLY A 9 -0.85 10.11 3.40
N PHE A 10 -1.73 9.36 2.69
CA PHE A 10 -2.87 8.67 3.29
C PHE A 10 -2.43 7.75 4.45
N ILE A 11 -1.55 6.79 4.21
CA ILE A 11 -1.10 5.86 5.25
C ILE A 11 -0.18 6.56 6.26
N GLY A 12 0.76 7.38 5.77
CA GLY A 12 1.73 8.07 6.63
C GLY A 12 1.08 9.02 7.63
N SER A 13 -0.01 9.74 7.27
CA SER A 13 -0.73 10.59 8.21
C SER A 13 -1.42 9.76 9.30
N HIS A 14 -2.11 8.66 8.92
CA HIS A 14 -2.75 7.77 9.89
C HIS A 14 -1.75 7.12 10.85
N TYR A 15 -0.58 6.70 10.33
CA TYR A 15 0.48 6.16 11.17
C TYR A 15 0.97 7.18 12.18
N CYS A 16 1.25 8.40 11.72
CA CYS A 16 1.70 9.47 12.58
C CYS A 16 0.65 9.94 13.59
N ASP A 17 -0.64 9.87 13.26
CA ASP A 17 -1.72 10.23 14.19
C ASP A 17 -1.91 9.13 15.25
N LEU A 18 -1.78 7.85 14.86
CA LEU A 18 -1.93 6.71 15.77
C LEU A 18 -0.76 6.58 16.76
N TYR A 19 0.46 6.95 16.35
CA TYR A 19 1.69 6.80 17.14
C TYR A 19 2.36 8.15 17.43
N ASN A 20 1.57 9.20 17.60
CA ASN A 20 2.04 10.59 17.68
C ASN A 20 3.20 10.82 18.67
N ASP A 21 3.21 10.12 19.81
CA ASP A 21 4.26 10.27 20.83
C ASP A 21 5.59 9.59 20.45
N ASN A 22 5.57 8.73 19.43
CA ASN A 22 6.71 7.90 19.02
C ASN A 22 7.27 8.24 17.64
N VAL A 23 6.74 9.26 16.95
CA VAL A 23 7.11 9.60 15.57
C VAL A 23 7.59 11.05 15.43
N ILE A 24 8.50 11.26 14.49
CA ILE A 24 8.92 12.57 14.03
C ILE A 24 8.57 12.68 12.55
N ARG A 25 7.68 13.63 12.19
CA ARG A 25 7.29 13.89 10.82
C ARG A 25 8.41 14.61 10.08
N ILE A 26 9.01 13.95 9.09
CA ILE A 26 10.11 14.56 8.33
C ILE A 26 9.55 15.47 7.24
N ASN A 27 10.07 16.70 7.20
CA ASN A 27 9.68 17.69 6.22
C ASN A 27 10.17 17.29 4.82
N ARG A 28 9.31 17.48 3.81
CA ARG A 28 9.59 17.15 2.41
C ARG A 28 10.83 17.87 1.85
N ASN A 29 11.09 19.10 2.32
CA ASN A 29 12.13 19.95 1.77
C ASN A 29 13.52 19.62 2.34
N THR A 30 13.60 19.26 3.62
CA THR A 30 14.89 19.03 4.29
C THR A 30 15.34 17.58 4.19
N ARG A 31 14.40 16.62 4.26
CA ARG A 31 14.68 15.18 4.30
C ARG A 31 15.76 14.76 5.31
N ASP A 32 15.99 15.58 6.32
CA ASP A 32 16.98 15.30 7.36
C ASP A 32 16.39 14.33 8.40
N PRO A 33 16.94 13.12 8.58
CA PRO A 33 16.43 12.17 9.56
C PRO A 33 16.67 12.69 10.99
N GLN A 34 15.71 12.43 11.89
CA GLN A 34 15.77 12.90 13.28
C GLN A 34 15.90 11.72 14.28
N SER A 35 15.93 10.49 13.79
CA SER A 35 16.13 9.26 14.57
C SER A 35 16.76 8.19 13.69
N LYS A 36 17.30 7.14 14.32
CA LYS A 36 17.93 5.99 13.65
C LYS A 36 16.94 4.99 13.08
N ASP A 37 15.68 5.02 13.52
CA ASP A 37 14.61 4.24 12.93
C ASP A 37 13.89 5.09 11.87
N ILE A 38 13.96 4.65 10.62
CA ILE A 38 13.39 5.33 9.46
C ILE A 38 12.18 4.56 8.97
N LEU A 39 11.03 5.24 8.79
CA LEU A 39 9.85 4.71 8.12
C LEU A 39 9.57 5.52 6.86
N TYR A 40 9.66 4.87 5.69
CA TYR A 40 9.67 5.53 4.41
C TYR A 40 8.43 5.21 3.57
N PHE A 41 7.50 6.16 3.48
CA PHE A 41 6.27 6.07 2.68
C PHE A 41 6.33 6.80 1.34
N ILE A 42 7.41 7.54 1.02
CA ILE A 42 7.44 8.33 -0.21
C ILE A 42 7.39 7.41 -1.42
N SER A 43 6.35 7.56 -2.23
CA SER A 43 6.15 6.80 -3.45
C SER A 43 5.08 7.46 -4.32
N THR A 44 5.11 7.21 -5.62
CA THR A 44 3.92 7.25 -6.46
C THR A 44 3.00 6.08 -6.10
N VAL A 45 1.76 6.07 -6.58
CA VAL A 45 0.74 5.11 -6.11
C VAL A 45 -0.07 4.46 -7.22
N THR A 46 0.25 4.70 -8.48
CA THR A 46 -0.53 4.20 -9.61
C THR A 46 0.31 3.98 -10.87
N ASN A 47 0.02 2.91 -11.61
CA ASN A 47 0.62 2.66 -12.92
C ASN A 47 0.15 3.65 -14.01
N TYR A 48 -0.90 4.43 -13.76
CA TYR A 48 -1.46 5.37 -14.75
C TYR A 48 -0.60 6.62 -14.97
N ASN A 49 0.41 6.88 -14.13
CA ASN A 49 1.34 8.01 -14.30
C ASN A 49 2.07 8.00 -15.66
N VAL A 50 2.23 6.81 -16.26
CA VAL A 50 2.88 6.65 -17.57
C VAL A 50 2.23 7.48 -18.69
N PHE A 51 0.92 7.77 -18.58
CA PHE A 51 0.20 8.56 -19.60
C PHE A 51 0.46 10.06 -19.47
N ASP A 52 0.70 10.55 -18.26
CA ASP A 52 0.82 11.98 -18.00
C ASP A 52 2.28 12.40 -17.81
N ASN A 53 3.05 11.61 -17.09
CA ASN A 53 4.46 11.86 -16.80
C ASN A 53 5.21 10.54 -16.50
N PRO A 54 5.80 9.86 -17.49
CA PRO A 54 6.51 8.60 -17.31
C PRO A 54 7.76 8.72 -16.42
N HIS A 55 8.34 9.91 -16.28
CA HIS A 55 9.49 10.13 -15.40
C HIS A 55 9.11 10.24 -13.92
N LEU A 56 7.83 10.46 -13.61
CA LEU A 56 7.38 10.67 -12.24
C LEU A 56 7.71 9.49 -11.32
N ASP A 57 7.47 8.26 -11.81
CA ASP A 57 7.74 7.04 -11.03
C ASP A 57 9.24 6.85 -10.78
N ILE A 58 10.08 7.10 -11.78
CA ILE A 58 11.55 7.02 -11.66
C ILE A 58 12.05 8.06 -10.65
N ASN A 59 11.66 9.31 -10.83
CA ASN A 59 12.13 10.40 -9.98
C ASN A 59 11.67 10.22 -8.53
N THR A 60 10.43 9.84 -8.32
CA THR A 60 9.88 9.71 -6.96
C THR A 60 10.32 8.41 -6.27
N ASN A 61 10.24 7.28 -6.97
CA ASN A 61 10.45 5.98 -6.33
C ASN A 61 11.94 5.59 -6.23
N LEU A 62 12.78 6.07 -7.15
CA LEU A 62 14.22 5.72 -7.18
C LEU A 62 15.09 6.89 -6.74
N ASN A 63 15.06 8.05 -7.44
CA ASN A 63 15.97 9.14 -7.12
C ASN A 63 15.77 9.69 -5.70
N VAL A 64 14.50 9.88 -5.27
CA VAL A 64 14.21 10.36 -3.91
C VAL A 64 14.60 9.34 -2.85
N LEU A 65 14.45 8.04 -3.13
CA LEU A 65 14.90 6.97 -2.23
C LEU A 65 16.41 7.06 -2.00
N VAL A 66 17.21 7.08 -3.07
CA VAL A 66 18.68 7.14 -2.97
C VAL A 66 19.12 8.41 -2.25
N GLN A 67 18.52 9.57 -2.55
CA GLN A 67 18.80 10.83 -1.84
C GLN A 67 18.51 10.72 -0.34
N THR A 68 17.42 10.02 0.04
CA THR A 68 17.07 9.83 1.46
C THR A 68 18.04 8.87 2.15
N LEU A 69 18.40 7.77 1.51
CA LEU A 69 19.40 6.82 2.02
C LEU A 69 20.75 7.51 2.26
N GLU A 70 21.22 8.33 1.30
CA GLU A 70 22.45 9.12 1.45
C GLU A 70 22.36 10.15 2.58
N SER A 71 21.20 10.80 2.78
CA SER A 71 20.98 11.72 3.89
C SER A 71 21.07 10.99 5.25
N CYS A 72 20.45 9.80 5.36
CA CYS A 72 20.51 8.99 6.57
C CYS A 72 21.95 8.50 6.83
N ARG A 73 22.64 7.98 5.82
CA ARG A 73 24.02 7.50 5.94
C ARG A 73 25.00 8.61 6.32
N LYS A 74 24.88 9.80 5.74
CA LYS A 74 25.71 10.95 6.13
C LYS A 74 25.57 11.34 7.61
N LYS A 75 24.40 11.11 8.21
CA LYS A 75 24.11 11.48 9.59
C LYS A 75 24.43 10.37 10.60
N TYR A 76 24.19 9.12 10.25
CA TYR A 76 24.25 7.97 11.16
C TYR A 76 25.25 6.88 10.74
N ASP A 77 25.95 7.08 9.62
CA ASP A 77 26.81 6.07 8.98
C ASP A 77 26.02 4.78 8.68
N SER A 78 26.35 3.64 9.27
CA SER A 78 25.58 2.39 9.14
C SER A 78 24.62 2.14 10.32
N ASP A 79 24.62 3.00 11.35
CA ASP A 79 23.88 2.80 12.60
C ASP A 79 22.43 3.33 12.51
N PHE A 80 21.66 2.76 11.55
CA PHE A 80 20.22 3.00 11.43
C PHE A 80 19.49 1.83 10.78
N THR A 81 18.16 1.78 10.93
CA THR A 81 17.29 0.79 10.28
C THR A 81 16.31 1.49 9.33
N PHE A 82 16.25 1.03 8.08
CA PHE A 82 15.41 1.61 7.04
C PHE A 82 14.19 0.72 6.76
N ASN A 83 13.00 1.10 7.23
CA ASN A 83 11.75 0.40 7.01
C ASN A 83 11.07 0.98 5.75
N PHE A 84 11.11 0.22 4.66
CA PHE A 84 10.66 0.64 3.33
C PHE A 84 9.26 0.12 3.03
N ILE A 85 8.33 1.01 2.73
CA ILE A 85 6.97 0.65 2.31
C ILE A 85 6.97 0.34 0.81
N SER A 86 6.75 -0.93 0.49
CA SER A 86 6.57 -1.45 -0.86
C SER A 86 5.10 -1.78 -1.14
N SER A 87 4.82 -2.56 -2.16
CA SER A 87 3.47 -2.86 -2.62
C SER A 87 3.36 -4.29 -3.17
N TRP A 88 2.21 -4.91 -3.03
CA TRP A 88 1.87 -6.17 -3.66
C TRP A 88 2.04 -6.17 -5.19
N PHE A 89 1.99 -5.01 -5.82
CA PHE A 89 2.18 -4.87 -7.27
C PHE A 89 3.52 -5.39 -7.78
N VAL A 90 4.54 -5.53 -6.90
CA VAL A 90 5.84 -6.09 -7.28
C VAL A 90 5.76 -7.56 -7.72
N TYR A 91 4.79 -8.32 -7.20
CA TYR A 91 4.60 -9.71 -7.58
C TYR A 91 4.15 -9.88 -9.03
N GLY A 92 3.33 -8.94 -9.57
CA GLY A 92 2.67 -9.14 -10.85
C GLY A 92 1.75 -10.37 -10.79
N LYS A 93 1.77 -11.23 -11.82
CA LYS A 93 1.04 -12.49 -11.81
C LYS A 93 1.85 -13.52 -11.01
N SER A 94 1.26 -14.07 -9.95
CA SER A 94 1.91 -14.99 -9.02
C SER A 94 1.00 -16.18 -8.67
N THR A 95 1.58 -17.23 -8.10
CA THR A 95 0.81 -18.26 -7.40
C THR A 95 0.19 -17.68 -6.14
N LEU A 96 -1.07 -17.97 -5.86
CA LEU A 96 -1.82 -17.41 -4.74
C LEU A 96 -2.05 -18.43 -3.62
N PRO A 97 -2.03 -17.99 -2.35
CA PRO A 97 -1.66 -16.67 -1.89
C PRO A 97 -0.19 -16.33 -2.18
N ALA A 98 0.10 -15.06 -2.57
CA ALA A 98 1.46 -14.63 -2.87
C ALA A 98 2.30 -14.55 -1.59
N LYS A 99 3.41 -15.30 -1.53
CA LYS A 99 4.36 -15.33 -0.42
C LYS A 99 5.49 -14.32 -0.65
N GLU A 100 6.18 -13.92 0.40
CA GLU A 100 7.35 -13.04 0.30
C GLU A 100 8.45 -13.64 -0.60
N SER A 101 8.56 -14.97 -0.62
CA SER A 101 9.48 -15.71 -1.50
C SER A 101 8.99 -15.93 -2.93
N SER A 102 7.75 -15.53 -3.25
CA SER A 102 7.23 -15.64 -4.62
C SER A 102 8.01 -14.75 -5.57
N SER A 103 8.19 -15.22 -6.82
CA SER A 103 8.85 -14.44 -7.86
C SER A 103 8.12 -13.13 -8.14
N CYS A 104 8.89 -12.05 -8.34
CA CYS A 104 8.37 -10.74 -8.67
C CYS A 104 8.49 -10.49 -10.18
N ASN A 105 7.37 -10.24 -10.87
CA ASN A 105 7.34 -9.97 -12.31
C ASN A 105 6.33 -8.86 -12.64
N PRO A 106 6.56 -7.62 -12.15
CA PRO A 106 5.66 -6.49 -12.38
C PRO A 106 5.64 -6.05 -13.84
N LYS A 107 4.52 -5.45 -14.28
CA LYS A 107 4.30 -5.06 -15.68
C LYS A 107 4.08 -3.55 -15.88
N GLY A 108 3.78 -2.79 -14.84
CA GLY A 108 3.53 -1.34 -14.95
C GLY A 108 4.70 -0.51 -14.43
N PHE A 109 4.81 0.75 -14.85
CA PHE A 109 5.91 1.65 -14.45
C PHE A 109 6.03 1.79 -12.93
N TYR A 110 4.92 2.06 -12.25
CA TYR A 110 4.90 2.11 -10.80
C TYR A 110 5.40 0.80 -10.17
N SER A 111 4.85 -0.32 -10.60
CA SER A 111 5.20 -1.62 -10.02
C SER A 111 6.63 -2.06 -10.33
N ILE A 112 7.14 -1.76 -11.52
CA ILE A 112 8.55 -2.00 -11.90
C ILE A 112 9.48 -1.12 -11.06
N THR A 113 9.19 0.17 -10.92
CA THR A 113 10.03 1.07 -10.11
C THR A 113 9.94 0.75 -8.62
N LYS A 114 8.83 0.20 -8.11
CA LYS A 114 8.76 -0.30 -6.73
C LYS A 114 9.66 -1.51 -6.51
N LEU A 115 9.68 -2.47 -7.44
CA LEU A 115 10.60 -3.62 -7.37
C LEU A 115 12.06 -3.16 -7.50
N ALA A 116 12.35 -2.27 -8.45
CA ALA A 116 13.69 -1.68 -8.60
C ALA A 116 14.14 -0.95 -7.33
N ALA A 117 13.22 -0.25 -6.65
CA ALA A 117 13.48 0.41 -5.36
C ALA A 117 13.82 -0.59 -4.25
N GLU A 118 13.12 -1.74 -4.17
CA GLU A 118 13.48 -2.83 -3.24
C GLU A 118 14.91 -3.33 -3.51
N GLN A 119 15.25 -3.61 -4.77
CA GLN A 119 16.57 -4.10 -5.16
C GLN A 119 17.69 -3.09 -4.91
N LEU A 120 17.45 -1.80 -5.21
CA LEU A 120 18.40 -0.73 -4.90
C LEU A 120 18.59 -0.57 -3.39
N LEU A 121 17.51 -0.64 -2.60
CA LEU A 121 17.59 -0.59 -1.14
C LEU A 121 18.43 -1.72 -0.58
N ILE A 122 18.15 -2.98 -0.99
CA ILE A 122 18.88 -4.16 -0.55
C ILE A 122 20.38 -3.99 -0.87
N SER A 123 20.70 -3.73 -2.12
CA SER A 123 22.10 -3.57 -2.57
C SER A 123 22.82 -2.45 -1.82
N TYR A 124 22.13 -1.31 -1.60
CA TYR A 124 22.69 -0.19 -0.85
C TYR A 124 22.95 -0.57 0.62
N CYS A 125 21.97 -1.16 1.27
CA CYS A 125 22.07 -1.54 2.68
C CYS A 125 23.14 -2.61 2.90
N GLU A 126 23.23 -3.63 2.05
CA GLU A 126 24.26 -4.66 2.11
C GLU A 126 25.68 -4.07 1.89
N THR A 127 25.81 -3.12 0.95
CA THR A 127 27.07 -2.45 0.65
C THR A 127 27.62 -1.68 1.86
N TYR A 128 26.75 -1.04 2.61
CA TYR A 128 27.15 -0.16 3.72
C TYR A 128 26.90 -0.76 5.11
N GLY A 129 26.41 -2.01 5.21
CA GLY A 129 26.12 -2.66 6.50
C GLY A 129 24.92 -2.04 7.24
N ILE A 130 23.93 -1.51 6.52
CA ILE A 130 22.73 -0.86 7.06
C ILE A 130 21.61 -1.88 7.19
N ASN A 131 20.87 -1.82 8.29
CA ASN A 131 19.70 -2.67 8.50
C ASN A 131 18.48 -2.17 7.73
N TYR A 132 17.69 -3.10 7.18
CA TYR A 132 16.44 -2.74 6.49
C TYR A 132 15.31 -3.71 6.80
N ARG A 133 14.07 -3.28 6.51
CA ARG A 133 12.89 -4.14 6.32
C ARG A 133 12.09 -3.65 5.12
N ILE A 134 11.53 -4.58 4.36
CA ILE A 134 10.64 -4.30 3.22
C ILE A 134 9.23 -4.74 3.58
N LEU A 135 8.26 -3.83 3.51
CA LEU A 135 6.87 -4.09 3.84
C LEU A 135 6.01 -3.95 2.58
N ARG A 136 5.57 -5.07 2.01
CA ARG A 136 4.74 -5.14 0.80
C ARG A 136 3.26 -5.05 1.17
N LEU A 137 2.66 -3.87 0.98
CA LEU A 137 1.27 -3.63 1.36
C LEU A 137 0.28 -4.20 0.33
N CYS A 138 -0.85 -4.74 0.79
CA CYS A 138 -2.04 -5.03 0.00
C CYS A 138 -2.77 -3.74 -0.45
N ASN A 139 -4.04 -3.84 -0.91
CA ASN A 139 -4.86 -2.67 -1.18
C ASN A 139 -5.35 -2.05 0.14
N VAL A 140 -4.86 -0.85 0.42
CA VAL A 140 -5.20 -0.12 1.65
C VAL A 140 -6.39 0.78 1.41
N TYR A 141 -7.39 0.72 2.30
CA TYR A 141 -8.59 1.53 2.22
C TYR A 141 -8.95 2.11 3.60
N GLY A 142 -9.87 3.07 3.64
CA GLY A 142 -10.37 3.69 4.87
C GLY A 142 -10.64 5.17 4.72
N VAL A 143 -11.27 5.76 5.73
CA VAL A 143 -11.60 7.18 5.77
C VAL A 143 -10.35 8.05 5.67
N GLY A 144 -10.44 9.18 4.98
CA GLY A 144 -9.33 10.14 4.85
C GLY A 144 -8.51 10.02 3.56
N ASP A 145 -8.76 9.05 2.67
CA ASP A 145 -8.15 9.05 1.33
C ASP A 145 -8.84 10.06 0.40
N LYS A 146 -8.40 11.32 0.47
CA LYS A 146 -8.93 12.43 -0.33
C LYS A 146 -8.67 12.31 -1.84
N LYS A 147 -7.90 11.31 -2.28
CA LYS A 147 -7.51 11.10 -3.68
C LYS A 147 -8.04 9.79 -4.25
N SER A 148 -9.03 9.16 -3.62
CA SER A 148 -9.68 7.97 -4.16
C SER A 148 -10.31 8.26 -5.53
N SER A 149 -10.16 7.33 -6.47
CA SER A 149 -10.67 7.44 -7.84
C SER A 149 -10.67 6.07 -8.50
N LYS A 150 -11.25 5.94 -9.70
CA LYS A 150 -11.18 4.71 -10.52
C LYS A 150 -9.74 4.23 -10.78
N LYS A 151 -8.77 5.13 -10.77
CA LYS A 151 -7.34 4.83 -11.00
C LYS A 151 -6.57 4.58 -9.71
N ARG A 152 -7.16 4.90 -8.56
CA ARG A 152 -6.53 4.80 -7.24
C ARG A 152 -7.59 4.54 -6.18
N ASN A 153 -7.40 3.50 -5.37
CA ASN A 153 -8.35 3.06 -4.33
C ASN A 153 -9.77 2.86 -4.88
N ALA A 154 -9.88 1.96 -5.87
CA ALA A 154 -11.15 1.69 -6.56
C ALA A 154 -12.26 1.25 -5.59
N LEU A 155 -11.93 0.51 -4.51
CA LEU A 155 -12.91 0.07 -3.52
C LEU A 155 -13.67 1.25 -2.91
N GLN A 156 -12.96 2.23 -2.38
CA GLN A 156 -13.56 3.39 -1.74
C GLN A 156 -14.33 4.27 -2.74
N HIS A 157 -13.78 4.45 -3.96
CA HIS A 157 -14.46 5.18 -5.02
C HIS A 157 -15.79 4.52 -5.39
N LEU A 158 -15.78 3.21 -5.66
CA LEU A 158 -17.00 2.47 -6.03
C LEU A 158 -18.02 2.44 -4.90
N ALA A 159 -17.58 2.23 -3.64
CA ALA A 159 -18.46 2.30 -2.49
C ALA A 159 -19.14 3.67 -2.37
N THR A 160 -18.38 4.77 -2.57
CA THR A 160 -18.93 6.14 -2.56
C THR A 160 -19.98 6.34 -3.67
N GLU A 161 -19.72 5.84 -4.88
CA GLU A 161 -20.69 5.94 -5.99
C GLU A 161 -21.98 5.15 -5.69
N VAL A 162 -21.86 3.95 -5.11
CA VAL A 162 -23.01 3.13 -4.72
C VAL A 162 -23.84 3.82 -3.63
N VAL A 163 -23.20 4.37 -2.59
CA VAL A 163 -23.91 5.13 -1.52
C VAL A 163 -24.69 6.30 -2.10
N ARG A 164 -24.14 7.00 -3.09
CA ARG A 164 -24.80 8.12 -3.77
C ARG A 164 -25.90 7.71 -4.77
N GLY A 165 -26.16 6.42 -4.93
CA GLY A 165 -27.17 5.91 -5.89
C GLY A 165 -26.68 5.92 -7.35
N HIS A 166 -25.41 6.20 -7.62
CA HIS A 166 -24.86 6.20 -8.97
C HIS A 166 -24.62 4.77 -9.47
N ASN A 167 -24.85 4.56 -10.78
CA ASN A 167 -24.52 3.29 -11.42
C ASN A 167 -22.99 3.13 -11.54
N ILE A 168 -22.50 1.91 -11.31
CA ILE A 168 -21.07 1.60 -11.37
C ILE A 168 -20.75 0.60 -12.49
N ASN A 169 -19.54 0.72 -13.03
CA ASN A 169 -18.99 -0.25 -13.97
C ASN A 169 -18.01 -1.16 -13.23
N LEU A 170 -18.18 -2.47 -13.36
CA LEU A 170 -17.32 -3.48 -12.82
C LEU A 170 -16.56 -4.21 -13.94
N TYR A 171 -15.24 -4.27 -13.85
CA TYR A 171 -14.44 -5.08 -14.76
C TYR A 171 -14.64 -6.56 -14.42
N ASN A 172 -14.70 -7.43 -15.45
CA ASN A 172 -14.85 -8.88 -15.30
C ASN A 172 -15.98 -9.25 -14.32
N ASP A 173 -17.14 -8.61 -14.42
CA ASP A 173 -18.29 -8.78 -13.51
C ASP A 173 -17.97 -8.46 -12.03
N GLY A 174 -16.85 -7.81 -11.74
CA GLY A 174 -16.39 -7.56 -10.38
C GLY A 174 -15.82 -8.80 -9.67
N LYS A 175 -15.51 -9.88 -10.41
CA LYS A 175 -15.08 -11.16 -9.84
C LYS A 175 -13.58 -11.24 -9.53
N ASP A 176 -12.78 -10.29 -10.02
CA ASP A 176 -11.34 -10.24 -9.73
C ASP A 176 -11.09 -10.18 -8.23
N ILE A 177 -10.19 -11.05 -7.77
CA ILE A 177 -9.87 -11.18 -6.33
C ILE A 177 -8.83 -10.16 -5.91
N ARG A 178 -9.08 -9.52 -4.78
CA ARG A 178 -8.16 -8.56 -4.13
C ARG A 178 -8.06 -8.80 -2.63
N ASP A 179 -6.90 -8.47 -2.09
CA ASP A 179 -6.67 -8.35 -0.66
C ASP A 179 -6.84 -6.88 -0.24
N PHE A 180 -7.73 -6.64 0.74
CA PHE A 180 -8.00 -5.31 1.28
C PHE A 180 -7.75 -5.29 2.79
N MET A 181 -7.04 -4.27 3.26
CA MET A 181 -6.85 -4.06 4.69
C MET A 181 -7.14 -2.59 5.04
N HIS A 182 -7.87 -2.39 6.14
CA HIS A 182 -8.19 -1.06 6.64
C HIS A 182 -6.92 -0.32 7.08
N VAL A 183 -6.81 0.98 6.77
CA VAL A 183 -5.62 1.80 7.01
C VAL A 183 -5.12 1.75 8.46
N LYS A 184 -6.02 1.72 9.44
CA LYS A 184 -5.65 1.58 10.87
C LYS A 184 -4.99 0.22 11.16
N ASP A 185 -5.45 -0.87 10.55
CA ASP A 185 -4.82 -2.19 10.67
C ASP A 185 -3.48 -2.25 9.94
N VAL A 186 -3.37 -1.61 8.78
CA VAL A 186 -2.08 -1.46 8.08
C VAL A 186 -1.07 -0.74 8.97
N CYS A 187 -1.45 0.35 9.64
CA CYS A 187 -0.57 1.05 10.57
C CYS A 187 -0.14 0.15 11.74
N ARG A 188 -1.08 -0.62 12.33
CA ARG A 188 -0.75 -1.59 13.40
C ARG A 188 0.16 -2.71 12.93
N ALA A 189 -0.04 -3.21 11.69
CA ALA A 189 0.81 -4.24 11.10
C ALA A 189 2.23 -3.71 10.82
N ILE A 190 2.36 -2.48 10.32
CA ILE A 190 3.66 -1.82 10.13
C ILE A 190 4.39 -1.69 11.47
N ASP A 191 3.72 -1.21 12.51
CA ASP A 191 4.28 -1.07 13.85
C ASP A 191 4.69 -2.42 14.45
N CYS A 192 3.88 -3.46 14.28
CA CYS A 192 4.20 -4.82 14.68
C CYS A 192 5.49 -5.33 14.00
N VAL A 193 5.66 -5.11 12.70
CA VAL A 193 6.88 -5.51 11.97
C VAL A 193 8.09 -4.69 12.43
N ILE A 194 7.95 -3.38 12.66
CA ILE A 194 9.06 -2.54 13.14
C ILE A 194 9.56 -3.02 14.50
N ASN A 195 8.65 -3.39 15.41
CA ASN A 195 8.99 -3.76 16.77
C ASN A 195 9.39 -5.24 16.95
N CYS A 196 8.84 -6.16 16.14
CA CYS A 196 8.99 -7.60 16.33
C CYS A 196 9.60 -8.34 15.12
N GLY A 197 9.67 -7.71 13.95
CA GLY A 197 10.16 -8.35 12.72
C GLY A 197 11.69 -8.40 12.67
N GLU A 198 12.20 -9.49 12.08
CA GLU A 198 13.62 -9.62 11.78
C GLU A 198 14.09 -8.49 10.84
N ILE A 199 15.35 -8.03 11.05
CA ILE A 199 16.02 -7.12 10.13
C ILE A 199 16.46 -7.85 8.85
N ASN A 200 16.68 -7.11 7.79
CA ASN A 200 17.12 -7.61 6.48
C ASN A 200 16.14 -8.64 5.88
N ASP A 201 14.84 -8.41 6.12
CA ASP A 201 13.78 -9.31 5.70
C ASP A 201 12.59 -8.56 5.06
N THR A 202 11.73 -9.31 4.37
CA THR A 202 10.54 -8.82 3.69
C THR A 202 9.28 -9.37 4.37
N TYR A 203 8.23 -8.54 4.48
CA TYR A 203 6.95 -8.88 5.10
C TYR A 203 5.78 -8.46 4.22
N ASN A 204 4.84 -9.36 4.02
CA ASN A 204 3.54 -9.06 3.44
C ASN A 204 2.63 -8.42 4.50
N ILE A 205 2.07 -7.27 4.17
CA ILE A 205 1.11 -6.54 5.01
C ILE A 205 -0.25 -6.57 4.30
N GLY A 206 -1.13 -7.45 4.74
CA GLY A 206 -2.44 -7.68 4.16
C GLY A 206 -3.38 -8.39 5.12
N SER A 207 -4.63 -8.58 4.69
CA SER A 207 -5.62 -9.37 5.44
C SER A 207 -5.44 -10.87 5.22
N GLY A 208 -4.83 -11.25 4.10
CA GLY A 208 -4.76 -12.64 3.63
C GLY A 208 -6.13 -13.20 3.23
N GLN A 209 -7.14 -12.33 3.03
CA GLN A 209 -8.49 -12.72 2.67
C GLN A 209 -8.80 -12.35 1.22
N PRO A 210 -9.24 -13.32 0.39
CA PRO A 210 -9.69 -13.05 -0.95
C PRO A 210 -11.07 -12.36 -0.92
N ASN A 211 -11.17 -11.18 -1.52
CA ASN A 211 -12.42 -10.43 -1.68
C ASN A 211 -12.61 -10.04 -3.14
N ASN A 212 -13.85 -9.97 -3.62
CA ASN A 212 -14.17 -9.46 -4.93
C ASN A 212 -15.08 -8.22 -4.87
N PHE A 213 -14.97 -7.38 -5.89
CA PHE A 213 -15.71 -6.11 -5.92
C PHE A 213 -17.23 -6.30 -5.99
N PHE A 214 -17.72 -7.34 -6.66
CA PHE A 214 -19.15 -7.59 -6.78
C PHE A 214 -19.80 -7.82 -5.42
N GLU A 215 -19.22 -8.71 -4.60
CA GLU A 215 -19.73 -9.01 -3.25
C GLU A 215 -19.66 -7.78 -2.34
N LEU A 216 -18.53 -7.06 -2.35
CA LEU A 216 -18.35 -5.87 -1.52
C LEU A 216 -19.32 -4.74 -1.92
N MET A 217 -19.52 -4.48 -3.22
CA MET A 217 -20.47 -3.46 -3.69
C MET A 217 -21.93 -3.91 -3.46
N SER A 218 -22.24 -5.21 -3.54
CA SER A 218 -23.55 -5.75 -3.19
C SER A 218 -23.88 -5.54 -1.72
N TYR A 219 -22.88 -5.74 -0.84
CA TYR A 219 -23.02 -5.42 0.58
C TYR A 219 -23.33 -3.93 0.80
N VAL A 220 -22.55 -3.02 0.20
CA VAL A 220 -22.77 -1.56 0.31
C VAL A 220 -24.17 -1.19 -0.20
N LYS A 221 -24.57 -1.71 -1.34
CA LYS A 221 -25.90 -1.47 -1.92
C LYS A 221 -27.03 -1.92 -0.99
N GLN A 222 -26.93 -3.12 -0.44
CA GLN A 222 -27.93 -3.65 0.50
C GLN A 222 -28.00 -2.80 1.78
N LYS A 223 -26.85 -2.48 2.36
CA LYS A 223 -26.74 -1.69 3.60
C LYS A 223 -27.35 -0.30 3.47
N THR A 224 -27.16 0.35 2.33
CA THR A 224 -27.63 1.71 2.07
C THR A 224 -28.99 1.76 1.36
N LYS A 225 -29.57 0.62 0.99
CA LYS A 225 -30.77 0.52 0.16
C LYS A 225 -30.68 1.32 -1.15
N SER A 226 -29.48 1.38 -1.72
CA SER A 226 -29.19 2.15 -2.93
C SER A 226 -29.82 1.51 -4.17
N ASP A 227 -30.32 2.34 -5.09
CA ASP A 227 -30.83 1.91 -6.40
C ASP A 227 -29.74 1.71 -7.48
N SER A 228 -28.46 1.87 -7.11
CA SER A 228 -27.31 1.72 -7.98
C SER A 228 -27.37 0.40 -8.78
N LYS A 229 -27.11 0.47 -10.07
CA LYS A 229 -27.02 -0.70 -10.96
C LYS A 229 -25.54 -0.98 -11.27
N PHE A 230 -25.19 -2.27 -11.32
CA PHE A 230 -23.85 -2.73 -11.65
C PHE A 230 -23.83 -3.18 -13.11
N LYS A 231 -22.94 -2.59 -13.91
CA LYS A 231 -22.74 -2.93 -15.31
C LYS A 231 -21.40 -3.62 -15.48
N SER A 232 -21.41 -4.81 -16.06
CA SER A 232 -20.17 -5.48 -16.49
C SER A 232 -19.58 -4.76 -17.69
N VAL A 233 -18.30 -4.49 -17.65
CA VAL A 233 -17.55 -3.88 -18.75
C VAL A 233 -16.18 -4.53 -18.90
N GLU A 234 -15.69 -4.60 -20.13
CA GLU A 234 -14.33 -5.04 -20.39
C GLU A 234 -13.30 -4.03 -19.82
N PRO A 235 -12.26 -4.50 -19.12
CA PRO A 235 -11.20 -3.61 -18.69
C PRO A 235 -10.43 -3.06 -19.90
N PRO A 236 -9.97 -1.78 -19.84
CA PRO A 236 -9.13 -1.20 -20.87
C PRO A 236 -7.87 -2.05 -21.12
N HIS A 237 -7.31 -2.00 -22.34
CA HIS A 237 -6.11 -2.75 -22.70
C HIS A 237 -4.96 -2.53 -21.72
N PHE A 238 -4.68 -1.29 -21.37
CA PHE A 238 -3.65 -0.97 -20.37
C PHE A 238 -3.87 -1.68 -19.03
N HIS A 239 -5.11 -1.71 -18.55
CA HIS A 239 -5.45 -2.40 -17.31
C HIS A 239 -5.14 -3.90 -17.39
N LYS A 240 -5.50 -4.54 -18.52
CA LYS A 240 -5.19 -5.97 -18.78
C LYS A 240 -3.67 -6.25 -18.78
N VAL A 241 -2.86 -5.29 -19.23
CA VAL A 241 -1.40 -5.42 -19.29
C VAL A 241 -0.76 -5.28 -17.91
N VAL A 242 -1.16 -4.27 -17.13
CA VAL A 242 -0.45 -3.88 -15.90
C VAL A 242 -1.00 -4.48 -14.61
N GLN A 243 -2.24 -4.98 -14.62
CA GLN A 243 -2.90 -5.55 -13.44
C GLN A 243 -2.79 -7.08 -13.43
N ALA A 244 -2.50 -7.65 -12.27
CA ALA A 244 -2.81 -9.05 -12.02
C ALA A 244 -4.34 -9.20 -11.92
N GLN A 245 -4.91 -10.25 -12.52
CA GLN A 245 -6.35 -10.51 -12.44
C GLN A 245 -6.76 -10.79 -11.00
N ASP A 246 -6.04 -11.70 -10.34
CA ASP A 246 -6.29 -12.05 -8.94
C ASP A 246 -5.03 -11.81 -8.12
N MET A 247 -5.21 -11.30 -6.88
CA MET A 247 -4.12 -11.10 -5.95
C MET A 247 -4.61 -11.05 -4.50
N PHE A 248 -4.05 -11.92 -3.66
CA PHE A 248 -4.09 -11.81 -2.20
C PHE A 248 -2.82 -12.39 -1.60
N LEU A 249 -2.46 -11.94 -0.42
CA LEU A 249 -1.15 -12.18 0.19
C LEU A 249 -1.18 -13.33 1.18
N ASP A 250 -0.12 -14.12 1.22
CA ASP A 250 0.19 -14.95 2.39
C ASP A 250 0.74 -14.03 3.49
N ILE A 251 0.11 -14.06 4.64
CA ILE A 251 0.50 -13.25 5.80
C ILE A 251 0.98 -14.10 6.98
N THR A 252 1.46 -15.30 6.70
CA THR A 252 1.93 -16.24 7.74
C THR A 252 3.04 -15.61 8.59
N LYS A 253 4.02 -14.96 7.96
CA LYS A 253 5.10 -14.26 8.68
C LYS A 253 4.56 -13.16 9.60
N LEU A 254 3.63 -12.34 9.11
CA LEU A 254 3.01 -11.29 9.91
C LEU A 254 2.23 -11.85 11.12
N LYS A 255 1.49 -12.94 10.93
CA LYS A 255 0.77 -13.64 12.01
C LYS A 255 1.73 -14.23 13.05
N GLN A 256 2.88 -14.75 12.64
CA GLN A 256 3.91 -15.27 13.55
C GLN A 256 4.50 -14.19 14.47
N LEU A 257 4.48 -12.91 14.06
CA LEU A 257 4.84 -11.77 14.91
C LEU A 257 3.76 -11.41 15.94
N GLY A 258 2.63 -12.13 15.96
CA GLY A 258 1.50 -11.88 16.88
C GLY A 258 0.47 -10.88 16.35
N PHE A 259 0.60 -10.39 15.11
CA PHE A 259 -0.39 -9.48 14.54
C PHE A 259 -1.77 -10.11 14.41
N LYS A 260 -2.81 -9.36 14.81
CA LYS A 260 -4.23 -9.72 14.64
C LYS A 260 -4.98 -8.53 14.03
N GLN A 261 -5.64 -8.76 12.91
CA GLN A 261 -6.52 -7.78 12.30
C GLN A 261 -7.68 -7.45 13.24
N GLN A 262 -8.03 -6.18 13.38
CA GLN A 262 -9.08 -5.70 14.27
C GLN A 262 -10.33 -5.22 13.52
N ILE A 263 -10.18 -4.76 12.28
CA ILE A 263 -11.26 -4.18 11.48
C ILE A 263 -11.52 -5.08 10.29
N SER A 264 -12.69 -5.73 10.27
CA SER A 264 -13.12 -6.52 9.10
C SER A 264 -13.41 -5.61 7.90
N ILE A 265 -13.45 -6.20 6.69
CA ILE A 265 -13.76 -5.44 5.47
C ILE A 265 -15.15 -4.78 5.56
N HIS A 266 -16.13 -5.44 6.17
CA HIS A 266 -17.48 -4.91 6.34
C HIS A 266 -17.52 -3.74 7.33
N GLN A 267 -16.84 -3.84 8.48
CA GLN A 267 -16.73 -2.71 9.42
C GLN A 267 -16.06 -1.48 8.79
N GLY A 268 -15.00 -1.69 8.00
CA GLY A 268 -14.36 -0.58 7.32
C GLY A 268 -15.20 0.02 6.19
N LEU A 269 -16.04 -0.77 5.50
CA LEU A 269 -17.02 -0.25 4.56
C LEU A 269 -18.13 0.52 5.28
N ASP A 270 -18.58 0.08 6.47
CA ASP A 270 -19.55 0.79 7.29
C ASP A 270 -19.01 2.17 7.71
N GLU A 271 -17.71 2.27 8.14
CA GLU A 271 -17.08 3.58 8.42
C GLU A 271 -17.12 4.49 7.18
N ILE A 272 -16.87 3.97 5.97
CA ILE A 272 -16.95 4.75 4.73
C ILE A 272 -18.38 5.23 4.46
N ILE A 273 -19.39 4.36 4.61
CA ILE A 273 -20.79 4.69 4.41
C ILE A 273 -21.21 5.84 5.34
N GLU A 274 -20.83 5.76 6.62
CA GLU A 274 -21.15 6.79 7.63
C GLU A 274 -20.55 8.16 7.32
N THR A 275 -19.40 8.21 6.66
CA THR A 275 -18.76 9.49 6.30
C THR A 275 -19.35 10.16 5.05
N ILE A 276 -20.19 9.45 4.28
CA ILE A 276 -20.80 9.97 3.06
C ILE A 276 -22.23 10.49 3.33
N ASN A 277 -22.92 9.88 4.29
CA ASN A 277 -24.25 10.28 4.77
C ASN A 277 -24.15 11.51 5.68
#